data_20c132e5e33eef51ec805fe63d7318bd
#
_entry.id   20c132e5e33eef51ec805fe63d7318bd
#
_cell.length_a   1.000
_cell.length_b   1.000
_cell.length_c   1.000
_cell.angle_alpha   90.00
_cell.angle_beta   90.00
_cell.angle_gamma   90.00
#
_symmetry.space_group_name_H-M   'P 1'
#
loop_
_entity.id
_entity.type
_entity.pdbx_description
1 polymer ?
#
loop_
_entity_poly.entity_id
_entity_poly.type
_entity_poly.pdbx_seq_one_letter_code
_entity_poly.pdbx_strand_id
1 'polypeptide(L)'
;MGLWGRLFGKHKQTSVASDIADNDIGFGDEFIQIPSRDFFGESSRSPNGRFTIAWTDGGPNQSRRGRYIFLDRGKVVFEGSMPRPNDGKVADNGVFILNDWGAVEALSGTLAAFRPDGKPIIARKLKANLFNNGLSADGRWAICQTANAPSEDGG
;
A
#
# COMPACT_ATOMS: atom_id res chain seq x y z
N MET A 1 5.64 -21.34 20.40
CA MET A 1 4.41 -21.48 19.63
C MET A 1 3.56 -20.22 19.75
N GLY A 2 3.41 -19.48 18.67
CA GLY A 2 2.16 -18.86 18.32
C GLY A 2 1.82 -17.46 18.83
N LEU A 3 2.73 -16.44 18.76
CA LEU A 3 2.33 -15.03 18.95
C LEU A 3 2.11 -14.25 17.63
N TRP A 4 2.08 -14.93 16.51
CA TRP A 4 1.98 -14.31 15.16
C TRP A 4 0.53 -14.06 14.70
N GLY A 5 -0.46 -14.57 15.44
CA GLY A 5 -1.87 -14.49 15.02
C GLY A 5 -2.63 -13.21 15.38
N ARG A 6 -2.05 -12.27 16.13
CA ARG A 6 -2.76 -11.06 16.62
C ARG A 6 -2.35 -9.73 16.03
N LEU A 7 -1.32 -9.67 15.20
CA LEU A 7 -0.84 -8.43 14.59
C LEU A 7 -1.60 -8.00 13.33
N PHE A 8 -2.31 -8.94 12.72
CA PHE A 8 -3.21 -8.62 11.63
C PHE A 8 -4.62 -8.43 12.18
N GLY A 9 -4.94 -7.20 12.59
CA GLY A 9 -6.34 -6.82 12.69
C GLY A 9 -6.98 -7.25 11.37
N LYS A 10 -8.10 -7.98 11.42
CA LYS A 10 -8.80 -8.55 10.27
C LYS A 10 -8.78 -7.57 9.10
N HIS A 11 -7.90 -7.81 8.13
CA HIS A 11 -7.99 -7.15 6.84
C HIS A 11 -9.33 -7.58 6.26
N LYS A 12 -10.32 -6.70 6.32
CA LYS A 12 -11.57 -6.90 5.62
C LYS A 12 -11.26 -6.66 4.15
N GLN A 13 -10.80 -7.71 3.48
CA GLN A 13 -10.72 -7.75 2.04
C GLN A 13 -12.16 -7.84 1.54
N THR A 14 -12.73 -6.73 1.16
CA THR A 14 -14.02 -6.72 0.49
C THR A 14 -13.73 -6.95 -0.98
N SER A 15 -13.84 -8.20 -1.41
CA SER A 15 -13.90 -8.52 -2.83
C SER A 15 -15.23 -8.01 -3.35
N VAL A 16 -15.25 -6.82 -3.90
CA VAL A 16 -16.40 -6.32 -4.66
C VAL A 16 -16.10 -6.62 -6.12
N ALA A 17 -16.42 -7.83 -6.55
CA ALA A 17 -16.69 -8.10 -7.93
C ALA A 17 -18.07 -7.48 -8.25
N SER A 18 -18.11 -6.19 -8.45
CA SER A 18 -19.24 -5.53 -9.09
C SER A 18 -18.76 -5.07 -10.47
N ASP A 19 -19.46 -5.48 -11.51
CA ASP A 19 -19.32 -5.00 -12.90
C ASP A 19 -19.67 -3.50 -13.05
N ILE A 20 -19.15 -2.67 -12.16
CA ILE A 20 -19.13 -1.22 -12.35
C ILE A 20 -18.03 -0.98 -13.36
N ALA A 21 -18.40 -0.57 -14.55
CA ALA A 21 -17.44 -0.14 -15.56
C ALA A 21 -16.54 0.94 -14.95
N ASP A 22 -15.26 0.62 -14.74
CA ASP A 22 -14.24 1.57 -14.25
C ASP A 22 -13.90 2.62 -15.33
N ASN A 23 -14.91 3.14 -16.04
CA ASN A 23 -14.75 4.12 -17.12
C ASN A 23 -14.53 5.54 -16.60
N ASP A 24 -14.53 5.73 -15.28
CA ASP A 24 -14.36 7.02 -14.63
C ASP A 24 -12.96 7.21 -14.00
N ILE A 25 -12.03 6.31 -14.27
CA ILE A 25 -10.69 6.40 -13.71
C ILE A 25 -9.87 7.48 -14.40
N GLY A 26 -9.53 8.53 -13.66
CA GLY A 26 -8.58 9.56 -14.08
C GLY A 26 -7.15 9.21 -13.61
N PHE A 27 -6.21 9.19 -14.53
CA PHE A 27 -4.78 8.98 -14.24
C PHE A 27 -4.00 10.27 -14.44
N GLY A 28 -3.25 10.69 -13.39
CA GLY A 28 -2.16 11.63 -13.49
C GLY A 28 -0.81 10.90 -13.43
N ASP A 29 0.30 11.66 -13.42
CA ASP A 29 1.64 11.06 -13.35
C ASP A 29 1.88 10.35 -12.01
N GLU A 30 1.43 10.95 -10.91
CA GLU A 30 1.62 10.46 -9.54
C GLU A 30 0.30 10.23 -8.79
N PHE A 31 -0.83 10.62 -9.36
CA PHE A 31 -2.14 10.57 -8.71
C PHE A 31 -3.16 9.84 -9.57
N ILE A 32 -4.12 9.25 -8.89
CA ILE A 32 -5.28 8.60 -9.50
C ILE A 32 -6.56 9.08 -8.83
N GLN A 33 -7.59 9.27 -9.63
CA GLN A 33 -8.93 9.58 -9.16
C GLN A 33 -9.90 8.52 -9.68
N ILE A 34 -10.75 8.00 -8.79
CA ILE A 34 -11.81 7.03 -9.11
C ILE A 34 -13.09 7.51 -8.44
N PRO A 35 -13.87 8.41 -9.08
CA PRO A 35 -15.07 9.03 -8.50
C PRO A 35 -16.09 8.00 -8.03
N SER A 36 -16.33 6.94 -8.78
CA SER A 36 -17.26 5.86 -8.42
C SER A 36 -16.94 5.18 -7.09
N ARG A 37 -15.70 5.34 -6.61
CA ARG A 37 -15.22 4.74 -5.36
C ARG A 37 -14.90 5.76 -4.28
N ASP A 38 -15.19 7.04 -4.51
CA ASP A 38 -14.77 8.13 -3.64
C ASP A 38 -13.28 8.00 -3.27
N PHE A 39 -12.44 7.82 -4.29
CA PHE A 39 -11.01 7.63 -4.13
C PHE A 39 -10.22 8.69 -4.90
N PHE A 40 -9.34 9.37 -4.20
CA PHE A 40 -8.27 10.19 -4.72
C PHE A 40 -7.01 9.89 -3.92
N GLY A 41 -5.92 9.57 -4.59
CA GLY A 41 -4.68 9.21 -3.90
C GLY A 41 -3.47 9.21 -4.83
N GLU A 42 -2.31 9.03 -4.20
CA GLU A 42 -1.06 8.79 -4.90
C GLU A 42 -1.07 7.42 -5.57
N SER A 43 -0.24 7.25 -6.57
CA SER A 43 -0.13 5.97 -7.28
C SER A 43 1.27 5.70 -7.82
N SER A 44 1.55 4.42 -8.01
CA SER A 44 2.76 3.92 -8.65
C SER A 44 2.39 2.83 -9.65
N ARG A 45 3.00 2.87 -10.84
CA ARG A 45 2.81 1.87 -11.90
C ARG A 45 3.99 0.92 -11.94
N SER A 46 3.72 -0.33 -12.33
CA SER A 46 4.79 -1.28 -12.65
C SER A 46 5.62 -0.79 -13.85
N PRO A 47 6.90 -1.16 -13.96
CA PRO A 47 7.75 -0.75 -15.08
C PRO A 47 7.15 -1.08 -16.46
N ASN A 48 6.44 -2.21 -16.61
CA ASN A 48 5.75 -2.57 -17.85
C ASN A 48 4.38 -1.88 -18.04
N GLY A 49 3.95 -1.04 -17.08
CA GLY A 49 2.70 -0.28 -17.14
C GLY A 49 1.41 -1.09 -16.91
N ARG A 50 1.51 -2.38 -16.63
CA ARG A 50 0.35 -3.26 -16.47
C ARG A 50 -0.40 -3.03 -15.18
N PHE A 51 0.34 -2.99 -14.06
CA PHE A 51 -0.22 -2.91 -12.72
C PHE A 51 -0.09 -1.50 -12.15
N THR A 52 -1.05 -1.12 -11.31
CA THR A 52 -1.00 0.13 -10.55
C THR A 52 -1.41 -0.16 -9.11
N ILE A 53 -0.63 0.34 -8.17
CA ILE A 53 -1.01 0.44 -6.77
C ILE A 53 -1.27 1.92 -6.44
N ALA A 54 -2.40 2.21 -5.81
CA ALA A 54 -2.77 3.54 -5.39
C ALA A 54 -3.10 3.56 -3.90
N TRP A 55 -2.84 4.67 -3.22
CA TRP A 55 -3.07 4.78 -1.78
C TRP A 55 -3.46 6.20 -1.37
N THR A 56 -4.14 6.27 -0.22
CA THR A 56 -4.46 7.52 0.49
C THR A 56 -4.40 7.28 1.99
N ASP A 57 -3.84 8.23 2.72
CA ASP A 57 -3.50 8.07 4.14
C ASP A 57 -4.69 8.19 5.12
N GLY A 58 -5.89 8.42 4.62
CA GLY A 58 -7.09 8.54 5.46
C GLY A 58 -7.35 9.96 5.99
N GLY A 59 -6.50 10.91 5.62
CA GLY A 59 -6.68 12.35 5.91
C GLY A 59 -6.15 12.81 7.26
N PRO A 60 -6.28 14.10 7.55
CA PRO A 60 -5.75 14.71 8.76
C PRO A 60 -6.38 14.10 10.00
N ASN A 61 -5.58 13.95 11.05
CA ASN A 61 -5.97 13.42 12.35
C ASN A 61 -6.43 11.95 12.33
N GLN A 62 -6.14 11.19 11.27
CA GLN A 62 -6.55 9.78 11.13
C GLN A 62 -8.06 9.57 11.37
N SER A 63 -8.88 10.54 10.95
CA SER A 63 -10.34 10.47 11.07
C SER A 63 -10.92 9.25 10.33
N ARG A 64 -10.16 8.71 9.38
CA ARG A 64 -10.47 7.48 8.64
C ARG A 64 -9.22 6.61 8.54
N ARG A 65 -9.39 5.31 8.34
CA ARG A 65 -8.29 4.45 7.91
C ARG A 65 -7.90 4.81 6.49
N GLY A 66 -6.60 4.75 6.21
CA GLY A 66 -6.13 4.84 4.85
C GLY A 66 -6.62 3.68 3.99
N ARG A 67 -6.65 3.91 2.69
CA ARG A 67 -7.12 2.95 1.69
C ARG A 67 -6.03 2.72 0.65
N TYR A 68 -6.06 1.56 0.03
CA TYR A 68 -5.28 1.30 -1.17
C TYR A 68 -6.12 0.52 -2.18
N ILE A 69 -5.82 0.74 -3.46
CA ILE A 69 -6.51 0.11 -4.59
C ILE A 69 -5.45 -0.49 -5.50
N PHE A 70 -5.66 -1.74 -5.90
CA PHE A 70 -4.82 -2.44 -6.85
C PHE A 70 -5.56 -2.59 -8.19
N LEU A 71 -4.86 -2.23 -9.28
CA LEU A 71 -5.40 -2.28 -10.62
C LEU A 71 -4.54 -3.18 -11.51
N ASP A 72 -5.18 -3.94 -12.41
CA ASP A 72 -4.57 -4.63 -13.55
C ASP A 72 -5.13 -4.03 -14.84
N ARG A 73 -4.26 -3.49 -15.69
CA ARG A 73 -4.63 -2.83 -16.97
C ARG A 73 -5.73 -1.78 -16.81
N GLY A 74 -5.63 -0.96 -15.76
CA GLY A 74 -6.58 0.11 -15.49
C GLY A 74 -7.92 -0.35 -14.91
N LYS A 75 -8.09 -1.62 -14.59
CA LYS A 75 -9.29 -2.14 -13.93
C LYS A 75 -9.01 -2.43 -12.46
N VAL A 76 -9.91 -2.00 -11.58
CA VAL A 76 -9.80 -2.30 -10.16
C VAL A 76 -9.97 -3.80 -9.94
N VAL A 77 -8.99 -4.42 -9.31
CA VAL A 77 -9.02 -5.84 -8.93
C VAL A 77 -9.53 -5.99 -7.51
N PHE A 78 -9.03 -5.16 -6.59
CA PHE A 78 -9.49 -5.13 -5.20
C PHE A 78 -9.13 -3.81 -4.51
N GLU A 79 -9.73 -3.60 -3.35
CA GLU A 79 -9.42 -2.53 -2.40
C GLU A 79 -9.02 -3.13 -1.06
N GLY A 80 -8.15 -2.43 -0.35
CA GLY A 80 -7.77 -2.76 1.01
C GLY A 80 -7.67 -1.52 1.88
N SER A 81 -7.44 -1.71 3.17
CA SER A 81 -7.21 -0.62 4.11
C SER A 81 -6.08 -0.93 5.06
N MET A 82 -5.34 0.11 5.41
CA MET A 82 -4.32 0.09 6.45
C MET A 82 -4.33 1.45 7.19
N PRO A 83 -3.67 1.57 8.35
CA PRO A 83 -3.73 2.81 9.12
C PRO A 83 -3.35 4.06 8.32
N ARG A 84 -2.15 4.11 7.75
CA ARG A 84 -1.62 5.30 7.03
C ARG A 84 -0.66 4.91 5.91
N PRO A 85 -1.16 4.37 4.79
CA PRO A 85 -0.30 4.12 3.64
C PRO A 85 0.22 5.44 3.07
N ASN A 86 1.54 5.53 2.87
CA ASN A 86 2.18 6.78 2.47
C ASN A 86 3.20 6.63 1.33
N ASP A 87 3.55 5.44 0.94
CA ASP A 87 4.36 5.17 -0.25
C ASP A 87 4.14 3.71 -0.69
N GLY A 88 4.20 3.47 -1.98
CA GLY A 88 4.01 2.14 -2.54
C GLY A 88 4.69 1.94 -3.89
N LYS A 89 5.01 0.69 -4.19
CA LYS A 89 5.55 0.27 -5.49
C LYS A 89 4.91 -1.03 -5.92
N VAL A 90 4.83 -1.26 -7.22
CA VAL A 90 4.33 -2.49 -7.80
C VAL A 90 5.28 -3.00 -8.87
N ALA A 91 5.54 -4.30 -8.87
CA ALA A 91 6.39 -5.00 -9.81
C ALA A 91 5.63 -5.49 -11.05
N ASP A 92 6.36 -5.93 -12.08
CA ASP A 92 5.81 -6.43 -13.34
C ASP A 92 5.03 -7.76 -13.21
N ASN A 93 5.24 -8.49 -12.13
CA ASN A 93 4.49 -9.69 -11.77
C ASN A 93 3.28 -9.40 -10.85
N GLY A 94 3.02 -8.13 -10.54
CA GLY A 94 1.90 -7.70 -9.70
C GLY A 94 2.15 -7.80 -8.18
N VAL A 95 3.32 -8.26 -7.74
CA VAL A 95 3.72 -8.11 -6.34
C VAL A 95 3.84 -6.63 -6.03
N PHE A 96 3.31 -6.19 -4.90
CA PHE A 96 3.39 -4.79 -4.49
C PHE A 96 3.77 -4.65 -3.02
N ILE A 97 4.32 -3.50 -2.70
CA ILE A 97 4.69 -3.09 -1.34
C ILE A 97 4.00 -1.78 -0.98
N LEU A 98 3.72 -1.61 0.30
CA LEU A 98 3.21 -0.37 0.89
C LEU A 98 3.95 -0.07 2.20
N ASN A 99 4.31 1.18 2.38
CA ASN A 99 4.72 1.72 3.67
C ASN A 99 3.46 2.13 4.45
N ASP A 100 3.38 1.76 5.70
CA ASP A 100 2.36 2.20 6.65
C ASP A 100 3.03 2.96 7.80
N TRP A 101 2.74 4.25 7.92
CA TRP A 101 3.26 5.05 9.03
C TRP A 101 2.56 4.77 10.36
N GLY A 102 1.46 4.03 10.35
CA GLY A 102 0.73 3.68 11.57
C GLY A 102 0.19 4.89 12.33
N ALA A 103 0.29 4.89 13.66
CA ALA A 103 -0.18 5.98 14.50
C ALA A 103 0.72 7.22 14.39
N VAL A 104 0.12 8.42 14.41
CA VAL A 104 0.83 9.71 14.24
C VAL A 104 1.94 9.92 15.27
N GLU A 105 1.72 9.43 16.49
CA GLU A 105 2.63 9.65 17.63
C GLU A 105 3.71 8.57 17.75
N ALA A 106 3.65 7.53 16.92
CA ALA A 106 4.62 6.44 16.96
C ALA A 106 5.75 6.71 15.97
N LEU A 107 6.97 6.82 16.47
CA LEU A 107 8.19 6.78 15.64
C LEU A 107 8.42 5.34 15.15
N SER A 108 7.50 4.85 14.34
CA SER A 108 7.55 3.48 13.79
C SER A 108 6.80 3.42 12.48
N GLY A 109 7.18 2.48 11.63
CA GLY A 109 6.48 2.20 10.39
C GLY A 109 6.43 0.70 10.11
N THR A 110 5.62 0.30 9.17
CA THR A 110 5.54 -1.09 8.71
C THR A 110 5.73 -1.12 7.20
N LEU A 111 6.70 -1.89 6.73
CA LEU A 111 6.79 -2.28 5.33
C LEU A 111 5.99 -3.55 5.14
N ALA A 112 4.97 -3.50 4.31
CA ALA A 112 4.13 -4.64 3.97
C ALA A 112 4.28 -5.00 2.48
N ALA A 113 4.40 -6.29 2.17
CA ALA A 113 4.41 -6.80 0.81
C ALA A 113 3.24 -7.77 0.59
N PHE A 114 2.68 -7.73 -0.61
CA PHE A 114 1.47 -8.44 -0.99
C PHE A 114 1.62 -9.12 -2.35
N ARG A 115 0.87 -10.20 -2.53
CA ARG A 115 0.66 -10.83 -3.83
C ARG A 115 -0.34 -10.03 -4.69
N PRO A 116 -0.41 -10.28 -6.01
CA PRO A 116 -1.39 -9.64 -6.89
C PRO A 116 -2.86 -9.92 -6.49
N ASP A 117 -3.12 -10.95 -5.71
CA ASP A 117 -4.44 -11.27 -5.15
C ASP A 117 -4.73 -10.58 -3.80
N GLY A 118 -3.83 -9.69 -3.37
CA GLY A 118 -3.94 -8.95 -2.10
C GLY A 118 -3.56 -9.73 -0.85
N LYS A 119 -3.13 -11.00 -0.99
CA LYS A 119 -2.68 -11.77 0.17
C LYS A 119 -1.31 -11.29 0.64
N PRO A 120 -1.12 -11.11 1.97
CA PRO A 120 0.15 -10.67 2.50
C PRO A 120 1.24 -11.73 2.28
N ILE A 121 2.43 -11.25 1.92
CA ILE A 121 3.67 -12.03 1.86
C ILE A 121 4.42 -11.85 3.17
N ILE A 122 4.62 -10.58 3.57
CA ILE A 122 5.33 -10.18 4.78
C ILE A 122 4.83 -8.82 5.26
N ALA A 123 4.89 -8.59 6.56
CA ALA A 123 4.79 -7.28 7.16
C ALA A 123 5.87 -7.16 8.23
N ARG A 124 6.78 -6.20 8.05
CA ARG A 124 7.87 -5.92 8.99
C ARG A 124 7.65 -4.56 9.64
N LYS A 125 7.41 -4.56 10.93
CA LYS A 125 7.39 -3.36 11.75
C LYS A 125 8.82 -2.95 12.10
N LEU A 126 9.12 -1.67 11.90
CA LEU A 126 10.38 -1.02 12.19
C LEU A 126 10.17 0.02 13.30
N LYS A 127 11.20 0.21 14.14
CA LYS A 127 11.20 1.19 15.23
C LYS A 127 11.70 2.57 14.77
N ALA A 128 11.44 2.88 13.51
CA ALA A 128 11.76 4.15 12.89
C ALA A 128 10.70 4.46 11.80
N ASN A 129 10.50 5.73 11.50
CA ASN A 129 9.64 6.12 10.40
C ASN A 129 10.24 5.66 9.07
N LEU A 130 9.37 5.26 8.15
CA LEU A 130 9.75 4.95 6.78
C LEU A 130 9.69 6.21 5.93
N PHE A 131 10.74 6.45 5.13
CA PHE A 131 10.75 7.53 4.14
C PHE A 131 10.33 7.01 2.76
N ASN A 132 11.21 6.22 2.17
CA ASN A 132 11.04 5.71 0.83
C ASN A 132 11.08 4.19 0.84
N ASN A 133 10.55 3.62 -0.22
CA ASN A 133 10.71 2.22 -0.52
C ASN A 133 11.12 2.02 -1.99
N GLY A 134 11.61 0.84 -2.29
CA GLY A 134 11.90 0.39 -3.63
C GLY A 134 11.53 -1.08 -3.80
N LEU A 135 11.12 -1.42 -5.01
CA LEU A 135 10.77 -2.78 -5.38
C LEU A 135 11.42 -3.08 -6.73
N SER A 136 12.10 -4.22 -6.85
CA SER A 136 12.65 -4.66 -8.14
C SER A 136 11.54 -4.97 -9.14
N ALA A 137 11.81 -4.78 -10.44
CA ALA A 137 10.83 -5.01 -11.49
C ALA A 137 10.25 -6.44 -11.49
N ASP A 138 11.03 -7.42 -11.07
CA ASP A 138 10.61 -8.81 -10.94
C ASP A 138 9.90 -9.15 -9.61
N GLY A 139 9.78 -8.15 -8.69
CA GLY A 139 9.10 -8.31 -7.40
C GLY A 139 9.82 -9.18 -6.39
N ARG A 140 11.12 -9.47 -6.59
CA ARG A 140 11.90 -10.37 -5.72
C ARG A 140 12.60 -9.66 -4.58
N TRP A 141 12.92 -8.39 -4.77
CA TRP A 141 13.68 -7.59 -3.81
C TRP A 141 12.91 -6.32 -3.45
N ALA A 142 12.77 -6.09 -2.16
CA ALA A 142 12.22 -4.86 -1.63
C ALA A 142 13.23 -4.24 -0.67
N ILE A 143 13.34 -2.91 -0.72
CA ILE A 143 14.14 -2.12 0.20
C ILE A 143 13.26 -1.02 0.81
N CYS A 144 13.60 -0.57 1.99
CA CYS A 144 13.04 0.64 2.58
C CYS A 144 14.14 1.47 3.23
N GLN A 145 13.95 2.77 3.20
CA GLN A 145 14.77 3.73 3.92
C GLN A 145 14.05 4.15 5.19
N THR A 146 14.75 4.09 6.31
CA THR A 146 14.24 4.56 7.60
C THR A 146 14.77 5.96 7.92
N ALA A 147 14.01 6.70 8.72
CA ALA A 147 14.47 7.95 9.31
C ALA A 147 15.57 7.68 10.35
N ASN A 148 16.46 8.66 10.52
CA ASN A 148 17.38 8.62 11.64
C ASN A 148 16.61 8.64 12.96
N ALA A 149 16.75 7.60 13.75
CA ALA A 149 16.09 7.43 15.05
C ALA A 149 17.06 6.80 16.04
N PRO A 150 16.91 7.04 17.36
CA PRO A 150 17.72 6.40 18.38
C PRO A 150 17.29 4.94 18.60
N SER A 151 17.29 4.15 17.56
CA SER A 151 16.93 2.74 17.55
C SER A 151 17.80 1.97 16.56
N GLU A 152 17.83 0.65 16.69
CA GLU A 152 18.56 -0.24 15.79
C GLU A 152 18.09 -0.19 14.33
N ASP A 153 16.87 0.28 14.10
CA ASP A 153 16.29 0.44 12.76
C ASP A 153 16.50 1.86 12.21
N GLY A 154 17.08 2.77 12.98
CA GLY A 154 17.43 4.13 12.53
C GLY A 154 18.66 4.10 11.63
N GLY A 155 18.56 4.74 10.46
CA GLY A 155 19.65 4.85 9.48
C GLY A 155 20.32 6.20 9.48
#